data_e562ad0e7be160914f3f2c1409e2731c
#
_entry.id   e562ad0e7be160914f3f2c1409e2731c
#
_cell.length_a   1.000
_cell.length_b   1.000
_cell.length_c   1.000
_cell.angle_alpha   90.00
_cell.angle_beta   90.00
_cell.angle_gamma   90.00
#
_symmetry.space_group_name_H-M   'P 1'
#
loop_
_entity.id
_entity.type
_entity.pdbx_description
1 polymer ?
#
loop_
_entity_poly.entity_id
_entity_poly.type
_entity_poly.pdbx_seq_one_letter_code
_entity_poly.pdbx_strand_id
1 'polypeptide(L)'
;MLYSILIYGSEGLVAGWTPQEEQEVMDRHTDLRQELKAKGRLGPVLRLQPNEAKTVRKYRERRFITDGPFAETKEQLMGIYLVDCATFEEAAAAAERLSFETGVFEIRPVIWFDPGEIPARIPPSDK
;
A
#
# COMPACT_ATOMS: atom_id res chain seq x y z
N MET A 1 -0.98 -5.88 -18.04
CA MET A 1 -0.32 -4.64 -17.64
C MET A 1 -0.27 -4.54 -16.13
N LEU A 2 0.83 -4.06 -15.59
CA LEU A 2 0.96 -3.89 -14.15
C LEU A 2 0.42 -2.54 -13.71
N TYR A 3 -0.33 -2.56 -12.62
CA TYR A 3 -0.81 -1.36 -11.97
C TYR A 3 -0.36 -1.36 -10.52
N SER A 4 0.00 -0.19 -10.02
CA SER A 4 0.22 -0.02 -8.60
C SER A 4 -1.04 0.56 -7.97
N ILE A 5 -1.40 0.04 -6.80
CA ILE A 5 -2.47 0.60 -5.99
C ILE A 5 -1.78 1.18 -4.75
N LEU A 6 -1.78 2.49 -4.66
CA LEU A 6 -1.17 3.21 -3.55
C LEU A 6 -2.24 3.53 -2.53
N ILE A 7 -2.08 3.02 -1.31
CA ILE A 7 -3.10 3.12 -0.28
C ILE A 7 -2.73 4.22 0.70
N TYR A 8 -3.61 5.20 0.81
CA TYR A 8 -3.42 6.33 1.72
C TYR A 8 -4.51 6.33 2.78
N GLY A 9 -4.15 6.77 3.97
CA GLY A 9 -5.09 6.96 5.06
C GLY A 9 -4.66 8.11 5.94
N SER A 10 -5.58 8.62 6.75
CA SER A 10 -5.28 9.70 7.66
C SER A 10 -4.41 9.20 8.81
N GLU A 11 -3.59 10.11 9.35
CA GLU A 11 -2.78 9.81 10.52
C GLU A 11 -3.68 9.36 11.67
N GLY A 12 -3.29 8.27 12.34
CA GLY A 12 -4.06 7.74 13.45
C GLY A 12 -5.29 6.93 13.05
N LEU A 13 -5.57 6.78 11.74
CA LEU A 13 -6.73 6.04 11.29
C LEU A 13 -6.76 4.62 11.84
N VAL A 14 -5.65 3.89 11.71
CA VAL A 14 -5.58 2.50 12.15
C VAL A 14 -5.71 2.41 13.67
N ALA A 15 -5.12 3.35 14.39
CA ALA A 15 -5.22 3.37 15.85
C ALA A 15 -6.66 3.63 16.34
N GLY A 16 -7.48 4.26 15.49
CA GLY A 16 -8.89 4.52 15.82
C GLY A 16 -9.82 3.35 15.52
N TRP A 17 -9.35 2.30 14.86
CA TRP A 17 -10.20 1.14 14.57
C TRP A 17 -10.40 0.28 15.80
N THR A 18 -11.61 -0.27 15.93
CA THR A 18 -11.85 -1.35 16.88
C THR A 18 -11.16 -2.62 16.38
N PRO A 19 -10.90 -3.60 17.26
CA PRO A 19 -10.36 -4.88 16.82
C PRO A 19 -11.20 -5.54 15.72
N GLN A 20 -12.52 -5.39 15.77
CA GLN A 20 -13.41 -5.94 14.76
C GLN A 20 -13.24 -5.23 13.42
N GLU A 21 -13.15 -3.89 13.44
CA GLU A 21 -12.93 -3.12 12.22
C GLU A 21 -11.60 -3.47 11.57
N GLU A 22 -10.56 -3.60 12.38
CA GLU A 22 -9.25 -4.01 11.87
C GLU A 22 -9.33 -5.40 11.23
N GLN A 23 -10.01 -6.33 11.87
CA GLN A 23 -10.16 -7.68 11.34
C GLN A 23 -10.90 -7.68 10.01
N GLU A 24 -11.95 -6.89 9.88
CA GLU A 24 -12.71 -6.78 8.63
C GLU A 24 -11.84 -6.25 7.49
N VAL A 25 -11.00 -5.26 7.78
CA VAL A 25 -10.07 -4.73 6.78
C VAL A 25 -9.05 -5.79 6.38
N MET A 26 -8.48 -6.48 7.37
CA MET A 26 -7.50 -7.54 7.11
C MET A 26 -8.11 -8.69 6.30
N ASP A 27 -9.36 -9.04 6.58
CA ASP A 27 -10.05 -10.10 5.85
C ASP A 27 -10.22 -9.74 4.37
N ARG A 28 -10.56 -8.49 4.08
CA ARG A 28 -10.67 -8.05 2.69
C ARG A 28 -9.33 -8.12 1.96
N HIS A 29 -8.26 -7.76 2.64
CA HIS A 29 -6.90 -7.88 2.07
C HIS A 29 -6.56 -9.34 1.79
N THR A 30 -6.83 -10.22 2.74
CA THR A 30 -6.55 -11.65 2.59
C THR A 30 -7.33 -12.24 1.42
N ASP A 31 -8.62 -11.93 1.34
CA ASP A 31 -9.48 -12.45 0.26
C ASP A 31 -8.99 -12.00 -1.11
N LEU A 32 -8.66 -10.72 -1.24
CA LEU A 32 -8.16 -10.21 -2.52
C LEU A 32 -6.83 -10.84 -2.91
N ARG A 33 -5.90 -10.93 -1.96
CA ARG A 33 -4.60 -11.55 -2.24
C ARG A 33 -4.74 -12.99 -2.67
N GLN A 34 -5.59 -13.75 -2.00
CA GLN A 34 -5.81 -15.15 -2.37
C GLN A 34 -6.39 -15.30 -3.76
N GLU A 35 -7.36 -14.47 -4.10
CA GLU A 35 -7.97 -14.50 -5.43
C GLU A 35 -6.96 -14.14 -6.53
N LEU A 36 -6.22 -13.06 -6.34
CA LEU A 36 -5.22 -12.62 -7.32
C LEU A 36 -4.09 -13.64 -7.44
N LYS A 37 -3.67 -14.22 -6.33
CA LYS A 37 -2.62 -15.23 -6.32
C LYS A 37 -3.06 -16.47 -7.11
N ALA A 38 -4.30 -16.90 -6.93
CA ALA A 38 -4.84 -18.06 -7.67
C ALA A 38 -4.86 -17.82 -9.17
N LYS A 39 -4.99 -16.58 -9.60
CA LYS A 39 -5.00 -16.20 -11.01
C LYS A 39 -3.61 -15.85 -11.55
N GLY A 40 -2.58 -15.91 -10.70
CA GLY A 40 -1.23 -15.52 -11.10
C GLY A 40 -1.07 -14.03 -11.35
N ARG A 41 -1.88 -13.20 -10.72
CA ARG A 41 -1.94 -11.75 -10.96
C ARG A 41 -1.48 -10.90 -9.78
N LEU A 42 -1.04 -11.52 -8.71
CA LEU A 42 -0.59 -10.79 -7.53
C LEU A 42 0.91 -10.51 -7.63
N GLY A 43 1.27 -9.23 -7.62
CA GLY A 43 2.65 -8.79 -7.48
C GLY A 43 3.01 -8.55 -6.02
N PRO A 44 4.15 -7.89 -5.79
CA PRO A 44 4.54 -7.54 -4.43
C PRO A 44 3.52 -6.69 -3.71
N VAL A 45 3.37 -6.96 -2.42
CA VAL A 45 2.49 -6.22 -1.53
C VAL A 45 3.31 -5.83 -0.31
N LEU A 46 3.18 -4.60 0.13
CA LEU A 46 3.89 -4.16 1.32
C LEU A 46 3.04 -3.21 2.15
N ARG A 47 3.31 -3.23 3.44
CA ARG A 47 2.70 -2.33 4.41
C ARG A 47 3.81 -1.50 5.04
N LEU A 48 3.60 -0.20 5.14
CA LEU A 48 4.59 0.72 5.67
C LEU A 48 4.33 1.00 7.14
N GLN A 49 5.40 1.23 7.90
CA GLN A 49 5.28 1.62 9.29
C GLN A 49 4.64 3.01 9.37
N PRO A 50 3.59 3.18 10.17
CA PRO A 50 3.00 4.49 10.36
C PRO A 50 3.91 5.38 11.22
N ASN A 51 3.87 6.68 10.96
CA ASN A 51 4.52 7.70 11.79
C ASN A 51 6.05 7.59 11.89
N GLU A 52 6.69 6.84 10.99
CA GLU A 52 8.14 6.69 11.02
C GLU A 52 8.81 7.09 9.72
N ALA A 53 8.14 7.90 8.92
CA ALA A 53 8.72 8.41 7.69
C ALA A 53 9.84 9.40 7.99
N LYS A 54 10.89 9.35 7.18
CA LYS A 54 11.94 10.35 7.17
C LYS A 54 12.20 10.76 5.74
N THR A 55 12.42 12.03 5.52
CA THR A 55 12.64 12.57 4.19
C THR A 55 14.07 13.00 4.03
N VAL A 56 14.70 12.53 2.95
CA VAL A 56 16.07 12.92 2.59
C VAL A 56 15.98 13.84 1.39
N ARG A 57 16.59 15.02 1.51
CA ARG A 57 16.70 15.95 0.40
C ARG A 57 18.16 16.31 0.18
N LYS A 58 18.53 16.48 -1.07
CA LYS A 58 19.84 16.96 -1.43
C LYS A 58 19.66 18.24 -2.23
N TYR A 59 20.30 19.31 -1.76
CA TYR A 59 20.34 20.57 -2.48
C TYR A 59 21.80 20.97 -2.66
N ARG A 60 22.25 21.00 -3.91
CA ARG A 60 23.66 21.19 -4.26
C ARG A 60 24.49 20.10 -3.59
N GLU A 61 25.49 20.47 -2.78
CA GLU A 61 26.36 19.52 -2.09
C GLU A 61 25.85 19.16 -0.68
N ARG A 62 24.69 19.70 -0.27
CA ARG A 62 24.17 19.52 1.09
C ARG A 62 23.03 18.54 1.12
N ARG A 63 23.04 17.70 2.14
CA ARG A 63 21.98 16.72 2.40
C ARG A 63 21.20 17.13 3.64
N PHE A 64 19.90 17.05 3.54
CA PHE A 64 18.99 17.33 4.65
C PHE A 64 18.13 16.10 4.92
N ILE A 65 18.04 15.75 6.20
CA ILE A 65 17.14 14.67 6.64
C ILE A 65 16.17 15.29 7.63
N THR A 66 14.89 15.13 7.34
CA THR A 66 13.83 15.63 8.22
C THR A 66 12.92 14.50 8.61
N ASP A 67 12.34 14.56 9.81
CA ASP A 67 11.32 13.62 10.23
C ASP A 67 10.02 13.90 9.50
N GLY A 68 9.28 12.84 9.21
CA GLY A 68 8.01 12.95 8.55
C GLY A 68 8.07 12.82 7.03
N PRO A 69 6.93 12.74 6.38
CA PRO A 69 6.84 12.67 4.93
C PRO A 69 7.24 14.01 4.30
N PHE A 70 7.65 13.96 3.02
CA PHE A 70 8.09 15.17 2.34
C PHE A 70 6.97 16.19 2.15
N ALA A 71 5.74 15.75 2.14
CA ALA A 71 4.57 16.62 2.05
C ALA A 71 3.69 16.39 3.28
N GLU A 72 3.34 17.48 3.97
CA GLU A 72 2.40 17.40 5.08
C GLU A 72 0.99 17.37 4.51
N THR A 73 0.41 16.18 4.45
CA THR A 73 -0.96 15.97 4.02
C THR A 73 -1.71 15.26 5.13
N LYS A 74 -3.04 15.33 5.06
CA LYS A 74 -3.86 14.60 6.02
C LYS A 74 -3.79 13.09 5.79
N GLU A 75 -3.52 12.69 4.56
CA GLU A 75 -3.38 11.29 4.18
C GLU A 75 -1.90 10.94 4.04
N GLN A 76 -1.52 9.78 4.57
CA GLN A 76 -0.19 9.24 4.47
C GLN A 76 -0.21 7.92 3.71
N LEU A 77 0.85 7.66 2.97
CA LEU A 77 1.00 6.39 2.26
C LEU A 77 1.14 5.26 3.28
N MET A 78 0.23 4.30 3.22
CA MET A 78 0.16 3.18 4.17
C MET A 78 0.61 1.87 3.58
N GLY A 79 0.47 1.68 2.27
CA GLY A 79 0.81 0.42 1.64
C GLY A 79 0.73 0.50 0.13
N ILE A 80 1.25 -0.54 -0.51
CA ILE A 80 1.29 -0.61 -1.96
C ILE A 80 0.98 -2.05 -2.38
N TYR A 81 0.11 -2.18 -3.40
CA TYR A 81 -0.12 -3.42 -4.11
C TYR A 81 0.36 -3.26 -5.54
N LEU A 82 0.97 -4.31 -6.08
CA LEU A 82 1.17 -4.44 -7.53
C LEU A 82 0.26 -5.54 -8.02
N VAL A 83 -0.52 -5.24 -9.05
CA VAL A 83 -1.46 -6.20 -9.61
C VAL A 83 -1.34 -6.23 -11.12
N ASP A 84 -1.49 -7.41 -11.70
CA ASP A 84 -1.48 -7.59 -13.14
C ASP A 84 -2.94 -7.64 -13.61
N CYS A 85 -3.37 -6.63 -14.30
CA CYS A 85 -4.76 -6.50 -14.75
C CYS A 85 -4.79 -6.18 -16.24
N ALA A 86 -5.82 -6.66 -16.91
CA ALA A 86 -5.99 -6.38 -18.33
C ALA A 86 -6.38 -4.92 -18.56
N THR A 87 -7.13 -4.32 -17.64
CA THR A 87 -7.65 -2.96 -17.80
C THR A 87 -7.53 -2.18 -16.51
N PHE A 88 -7.61 -0.87 -16.61
CA PHE A 88 -7.71 0.02 -15.46
C PHE A 88 -8.93 -0.34 -14.60
N GLU A 89 -10.04 -0.67 -15.24
CA GLU A 89 -11.27 -1.00 -14.51
C GLU A 89 -11.12 -2.20 -13.61
N GLU A 90 -10.32 -3.19 -14.01
CA GLU A 90 -10.01 -4.33 -13.15
C GLU A 90 -9.18 -3.90 -11.94
N ALA A 91 -8.21 -3.03 -12.15
CA ALA A 91 -7.40 -2.51 -11.04
C ALA A 91 -8.26 -1.67 -10.10
N ALA A 92 -9.18 -0.87 -10.64
CA ALA A 92 -10.10 -0.08 -9.84
C ALA A 92 -11.01 -0.98 -9.00
N ALA A 93 -11.51 -2.07 -9.58
CA ALA A 93 -12.34 -3.03 -8.86
C ALA A 93 -11.58 -3.68 -7.71
N ALA A 94 -10.30 -4.00 -7.92
CA ALA A 94 -9.46 -4.53 -6.85
C ALA A 94 -9.29 -3.52 -5.73
N ALA A 95 -9.05 -2.24 -6.07
CA ALA A 95 -8.91 -1.18 -5.08
C ALA A 95 -10.21 -0.99 -4.28
N GLU A 96 -11.36 -1.06 -4.94
CA GLU A 96 -12.64 -0.96 -4.25
C GLU A 96 -12.83 -2.05 -3.20
N ARG A 97 -12.36 -3.24 -3.47
CA ARG A 97 -12.46 -4.35 -2.52
C ARG A 97 -11.62 -4.11 -1.25
N LEU A 98 -10.57 -3.32 -1.36
CA LEU A 98 -9.72 -2.95 -0.23
C LEU A 98 -10.22 -1.70 0.48
N SER A 99 -11.14 -0.97 -0.13
CA SER A 99 -11.50 0.36 0.34
C SER A 99 -12.11 0.34 1.74
N PHE A 100 -11.82 1.38 2.48
CA PHE A 100 -12.39 1.66 3.78
C PHE A 100 -12.79 3.12 3.82
N GLU A 101 -13.67 3.46 4.75
CA GLU A 101 -14.11 4.85 4.89
C GLU A 101 -12.92 5.76 5.15
N THR A 102 -12.87 6.89 4.48
CA THR A 102 -11.79 7.88 4.52
C THR A 102 -10.46 7.44 3.91
N GLY A 103 -10.38 6.24 3.39
CA GLY A 103 -9.19 5.81 2.66
C GLY A 103 -9.17 6.35 1.24
N VAL A 104 -7.97 6.54 0.70
CA VAL A 104 -7.76 6.97 -0.69
C VAL A 104 -6.87 5.95 -1.37
N PHE A 105 -7.29 5.52 -2.55
CA PHE A 105 -6.58 4.48 -3.31
C PHE A 105 -6.22 5.05 -4.68
N GLU A 106 -4.95 5.36 -4.85
CA GLU A 106 -4.45 5.91 -6.10
C GLU A 106 -3.93 4.77 -6.98
N ILE A 107 -4.37 4.74 -8.23
CA ILE A 107 -3.98 3.68 -9.17
C ILE A 107 -3.07 4.29 -10.24
N ARG A 108 -1.89 3.72 -10.40
CA ARG A 108 -0.92 4.20 -11.37
C ARG A 108 -0.38 3.05 -12.22
N PRO A 109 -0.44 3.16 -13.55
CA PRO A 109 0.20 2.16 -14.41
C PRO A 109 1.71 2.13 -14.13
N VAL A 110 2.28 0.94 -14.16
CA VAL A 110 3.71 0.74 -13.91
C VAL A 110 4.43 0.68 -15.26
N ILE A 111 5.44 1.53 -15.43
CA ILE A 111 6.21 1.58 -16.67
C ILE A 111 7.36 0.56 -16.67
N TRP A 112 7.91 0.27 -15.51
CA TRP A 112 9.03 -0.63 -15.38
C TRP A 112 8.96 -1.35 -14.04
N PHE A 113 9.29 -2.63 -14.03
CA PHE A 113 9.18 -3.46 -12.85
C PHE A 113 10.30 -4.47 -12.78
N ASP A 114 10.98 -4.50 -11.66
CA ASP A 114 11.95 -5.52 -11.29
C ASP A 114 11.52 -6.08 -9.94
N PRO A 115 11.22 -7.38 -9.84
CA PRO A 115 10.76 -7.97 -8.58
C PRO A 115 11.82 -8.01 -7.48
N GLY A 116 13.09 -7.83 -7.84
CA GLY A 116 14.17 -7.97 -6.87
C GLY A 116 14.31 -9.40 -6.38
N GLU A 117 15.04 -9.58 -5.28
CA GLU A 117 15.35 -10.90 -4.75
C GLU A 117 15.03 -11.07 -3.27
N ILE A 118 14.51 -10.03 -2.61
CA ILE A 118 14.25 -10.10 -1.17
C ILE A 118 13.11 -11.08 -0.90
N PRO A 119 13.35 -12.12 -0.09
CA PRO A 119 12.28 -13.06 0.23
C PRO A 119 11.20 -12.42 1.10
N ALA A 120 10.03 -13.01 1.05
CA ALA A 120 8.89 -12.52 1.82
C ALA A 120 9.20 -12.44 3.31
N ARG A 121 8.68 -11.40 3.95
CA ARG A 121 8.78 -11.21 5.40
C ARG A 121 7.39 -10.96 5.92
N ILE A 122 6.82 -11.95 6.57
CA ILE A 122 5.46 -11.88 7.08
C ILE A 122 5.56 -11.85 8.61
N PRO A 123 5.04 -10.80 9.27
CA PRO A 123 5.05 -10.74 10.72
C PRO A 123 4.29 -11.92 11.32
N PRO A 124 4.71 -12.43 12.49
CA PRO A 124 4.02 -13.53 13.14
C PRO A 124 2.54 -13.25 13.40
N SER A 125 2.15 -11.98 13.56
CA SER A 125 0.78 -11.56 13.80
C SER A 125 -0.12 -11.66 12.57
N ASP A 126 0.44 -11.89 11.39
CA ASP A 126 -0.30 -11.97 10.14
C ASP A 126 -0.82 -13.37 9.82
N LYS A 127 -0.75 -14.24 10.76
CA LYS A 127 -1.19 -15.62 10.58
C LYS A 127 -2.68 -15.72 10.33
#